data_31adce0793f86061f219366e55eb5a09
#
_entry.id   31adce0793f86061f219366e55eb5a09
#
_cell.length_a   1.000
_cell.length_b   1.000
_cell.length_c   1.000
_cell.angle_alpha   90.00
_cell.angle_beta   90.00
_cell.angle_gamma   90.00
#
_symmetry.space_group_name_H-M   'P 1'
#
loop_
_entity.id
_entity.type
_entity.pdbx_description
1 polymer ?
#
loop_
_entity_poly.entity_id
_entity_poly.type
_entity_poly.pdbx_seq_one_letter_code
_entity_poly.pdbx_strand_id
1 'polypeptide(L)'
;EMKKKLGEEKVHQFRRSWDLRPDPLDKSNSYHPLNINIYKDIPVDKIPDTESLKDTYERVIKYYSEEIENNLKNKNILISAHGNSIRALCKSLFNLDNNQISKLEIPTGNPLLIKFDSNNKILNCEYLDSERAKDLLVY
;
A
#
# COMPACT_ATOMS: atom_id res chain seq x y z
N GLU A 1 5.67 -21.79 -2.24
CA GLU A 1 5.01 -22.45 -3.38
C GLU A 1 5.16 -21.63 -4.67
N MET A 2 4.78 -20.35 -4.69
CA MET A 2 4.87 -19.46 -5.87
C MET A 2 6.30 -19.29 -6.40
N LYS A 3 7.31 -19.12 -5.52
CA LYS A 3 8.72 -19.07 -5.93
C LYS A 3 9.19 -20.32 -6.69
N LYS A 4 8.64 -21.52 -6.35
CA LYS A 4 8.95 -22.76 -7.07
C LYS A 4 8.30 -22.83 -8.46
N LYS A 5 7.13 -22.20 -8.64
CA LYS A 5 6.39 -22.19 -9.91
C LYS A 5 6.88 -21.11 -10.88
N LEU A 6 7.14 -19.91 -10.39
CA LEU A 6 7.41 -18.72 -11.20
C LEU A 6 8.88 -18.28 -11.19
N GLY A 7 9.69 -18.85 -10.31
CA GLY A 7 11.04 -18.36 -10.03
C GLY A 7 11.05 -17.17 -9.05
N GLU A 8 12.18 -16.99 -8.37
CA GLU A 8 12.33 -15.93 -7.34
C GLU A 8 12.26 -14.54 -7.95
N GLU A 9 12.88 -14.34 -9.12
CA GLU A 9 12.92 -13.06 -9.80
C GLU A 9 11.52 -12.55 -10.19
N LYS A 10 10.70 -13.41 -10.83
CA LYS A 10 9.33 -13.04 -11.21
C LYS A 10 8.45 -12.74 -10.00
N VAL A 11 8.59 -13.50 -8.91
CA VAL A 11 7.90 -13.22 -7.65
C VAL A 11 8.37 -11.90 -7.05
N HIS A 12 9.66 -11.60 -7.12
CA HIS A 12 10.20 -10.31 -6.68
C HIS A 12 9.62 -9.16 -7.50
N GLN A 13 9.59 -9.28 -8.83
CA GLN A 13 9.00 -8.28 -9.72
C GLN A 13 7.53 -8.00 -9.38
N PHE A 14 6.70 -9.02 -9.20
CA PHE A 14 5.29 -8.84 -8.79
C PHE A 14 5.13 -8.13 -7.44
N ARG A 15 6.07 -8.34 -6.53
CA ARG A 15 6.00 -7.75 -5.18
C ARG A 15 6.54 -6.32 -5.12
N ARG A 16 7.39 -5.92 -6.07
CA ARG A 16 8.16 -4.67 -5.99
C ARG A 16 7.93 -3.71 -7.15
N SER A 17 7.50 -4.19 -8.32
CA SER A 17 7.24 -3.31 -9.45
C SER A 17 6.09 -2.34 -9.18
N TRP A 18 6.09 -1.24 -9.92
CA TRP A 18 5.06 -0.22 -9.85
C TRP A 18 3.76 -0.65 -10.54
N ASP A 19 3.85 -1.13 -11.78
CA ASP A 19 2.73 -1.34 -12.69
C ASP A 19 2.55 -2.77 -13.19
N LEU A 20 3.41 -3.70 -12.76
CA LEU A 20 3.28 -5.10 -13.13
C LEU A 20 2.20 -5.79 -12.29
N ARG A 21 1.15 -6.25 -12.97
CA ARG A 21 0.10 -7.07 -12.34
C ARG A 21 0.48 -8.55 -12.34
N PRO A 22 0.24 -9.28 -11.24
CA PRO A 22 0.21 -10.75 -11.28
C PRO A 22 -0.86 -11.26 -12.25
N ASP A 23 -0.73 -12.52 -12.68
CA ASP A 23 -1.78 -13.15 -13.47
C ASP A 23 -3.12 -13.10 -12.74
N PRO A 24 -4.25 -12.83 -13.43
CA PRO A 24 -5.56 -12.75 -12.80
C PRO A 24 -5.90 -14.05 -12.06
N LEU A 25 -6.51 -13.91 -10.88
CA LEU A 25 -7.03 -15.06 -10.16
C LEU A 25 -8.36 -15.50 -10.80
N ASP A 26 -8.49 -16.78 -11.11
CA ASP A 26 -9.72 -17.34 -11.65
C ASP A 26 -10.88 -17.11 -10.67
N LYS A 27 -12.03 -16.64 -11.18
CA LYS A 27 -13.22 -16.35 -10.38
C LYS A 27 -13.82 -17.58 -9.70
N SER A 28 -13.53 -18.79 -10.19
CA SER A 28 -13.92 -20.06 -9.55
C SER A 28 -12.99 -20.46 -8.40
N ASN A 29 -11.84 -19.80 -8.24
CA ASN A 29 -10.89 -20.12 -7.18
C ASN A 29 -11.48 -19.76 -5.82
N SER A 30 -11.38 -20.67 -4.84
CA SER A 30 -11.93 -20.47 -3.49
C SER A 30 -11.32 -19.28 -2.73
N TYR A 31 -10.12 -18.84 -3.12
CA TYR A 31 -9.46 -17.65 -2.56
C TYR A 31 -9.80 -16.35 -3.31
N HIS A 32 -10.58 -16.43 -4.40
CA HIS A 32 -11.04 -15.22 -5.06
C HIS A 32 -12.01 -14.46 -4.14
N PRO A 33 -11.89 -13.12 -3.99
CA PRO A 33 -12.72 -12.35 -3.06
C PRO A 33 -14.23 -12.55 -3.28
N LEU A 34 -14.68 -12.80 -4.51
CA LEU A 34 -16.08 -13.13 -4.80
C LEU A 34 -16.62 -14.35 -4.05
N ASN A 35 -15.73 -15.29 -3.67
CA ASN A 35 -16.07 -16.53 -2.96
C ASN A 35 -15.84 -16.45 -1.46
N ILE A 36 -15.45 -15.27 -0.95
CA ILE A 36 -15.15 -15.03 0.47
C ILE A 36 -16.29 -14.21 1.08
N ASN A 37 -16.97 -14.78 2.06
CA ASN A 37 -18.21 -14.23 2.62
C ASN A 37 -18.10 -12.79 3.14
N ILE A 38 -16.92 -12.36 3.64
CA ILE A 38 -16.72 -11.00 4.15
C ILE A 38 -16.85 -9.92 3.06
N TYR A 39 -16.71 -10.30 1.78
CA TYR A 39 -16.78 -9.37 0.64
C TYR A 39 -18.11 -9.43 -0.13
N LYS A 40 -19.09 -10.23 0.34
CA LYS A 40 -20.37 -10.47 -0.35
C LYS A 40 -21.18 -9.20 -0.67
N ASP A 41 -21.02 -8.16 0.15
CA ASP A 41 -21.76 -6.90 0.01
C ASP A 41 -21.01 -5.88 -0.88
N ILE A 42 -19.84 -6.24 -1.40
CA ILE A 42 -19.08 -5.40 -2.34
C ILE A 42 -19.57 -5.66 -3.76
N PRO A 43 -19.93 -4.61 -4.53
CA PRO A 43 -20.30 -4.78 -5.94
C PRO A 43 -19.20 -5.53 -6.73
N VAL A 44 -19.61 -6.47 -7.57
CA VAL A 44 -18.69 -7.36 -8.31
C VAL A 44 -17.71 -6.57 -9.20
N ASP A 45 -18.17 -5.46 -9.78
CA ASP A 45 -17.37 -4.56 -10.61
C ASP A 45 -16.29 -3.80 -9.82
N LYS A 46 -16.35 -3.81 -8.48
CA LYS A 46 -15.36 -3.19 -7.58
C LYS A 46 -14.32 -4.19 -7.06
N ILE A 47 -14.48 -5.46 -7.37
CA ILE A 47 -13.55 -6.51 -6.94
C ILE A 47 -12.59 -6.82 -8.09
N PRO A 48 -11.30 -6.45 -8.00
CA PRO A 48 -10.34 -6.73 -9.07
C PRO A 48 -9.91 -8.21 -9.04
N ASP A 49 -9.73 -8.79 -10.23
CA ASP A 49 -9.15 -10.13 -10.38
C ASP A 49 -7.62 -10.10 -10.14
N THR A 50 -6.99 -8.95 -10.30
CA THR A 50 -5.56 -8.68 -10.05
C THR A 50 -5.32 -7.19 -9.88
N GLU A 51 -4.30 -6.80 -9.09
CA GLU A 51 -3.87 -5.41 -8.91
C GLU A 51 -2.33 -5.29 -8.99
N SER A 52 -1.85 -4.22 -9.60
CA SER A 52 -0.50 -3.68 -9.44
C SER A 52 -0.46 -2.70 -8.26
N LEU A 53 0.74 -2.24 -7.88
CA LEU A 53 0.86 -1.16 -6.90
C LEU A 53 0.28 0.16 -7.42
N LYS A 54 0.33 0.39 -8.74
CA LYS A 54 -0.30 1.55 -9.40
C LYS A 54 -1.83 1.54 -9.22
N ASP A 55 -2.49 0.40 -9.44
CA ASP A 55 -3.93 0.28 -9.23
C ASP A 55 -4.31 0.54 -7.76
N THR A 56 -3.53 -0.02 -6.84
CA THR A 56 -3.67 0.25 -5.41
C THR A 56 -3.50 1.74 -5.10
N TYR A 57 -2.50 2.40 -5.71
CA TYR A 57 -2.25 3.83 -5.54
C TYR A 57 -3.45 4.67 -5.97
N GLU A 58 -4.02 4.43 -7.15
CA GLU A 58 -5.13 5.22 -7.69
C GLU A 58 -6.33 5.23 -6.74
N ARG A 59 -6.70 4.07 -6.17
CA ARG A 59 -7.82 3.99 -5.21
C ARG A 59 -7.47 4.54 -3.82
N VAL A 60 -6.23 4.35 -3.34
CA VAL A 60 -5.79 4.84 -2.03
C VAL A 60 -5.72 6.36 -2.01
N ILE A 61 -5.18 6.98 -3.07
CA ILE A 61 -5.05 8.44 -3.12
C ILE A 61 -6.40 9.12 -3.24
N LYS A 62 -7.32 8.54 -3.98
CA LYS A 62 -8.70 9.04 -4.03
C LYS A 62 -9.32 9.06 -2.63
N TYR A 63 -9.26 7.94 -1.92
CA TYR A 63 -9.80 7.85 -0.56
C TYR A 63 -9.09 8.80 0.42
N TYR A 64 -7.76 8.91 0.31
CA TYR A 64 -6.98 9.82 1.15
C TYR A 64 -7.42 11.28 0.97
N SER A 65 -7.55 11.75 -0.27
CA SER A 65 -7.94 13.14 -0.56
C SER A 65 -9.38 13.46 -0.15
N GLU A 66 -10.30 12.51 -0.31
CA GLU A 66 -11.72 12.70 -0.01
C GLU A 66 -12.01 12.60 1.49
N GLU A 67 -11.40 11.65 2.21
CA GLU A 67 -11.81 11.26 3.56
C GLU A 67 -10.76 11.57 4.65
N ILE A 68 -9.48 11.61 4.32
CA ILE A 68 -8.41 11.72 5.33
C ILE A 68 -7.81 13.11 5.39
N GLU A 69 -7.38 13.66 4.27
CA GLU A 69 -6.56 14.87 4.20
C GLU A 69 -7.21 16.07 4.89
N ASN A 70 -8.50 16.28 4.70
CA ASN A 70 -9.25 17.37 5.32
C ASN A 70 -9.35 17.25 6.85
N ASN A 71 -9.16 16.06 7.39
CA ASN A 71 -9.22 15.80 8.82
C ASN A 71 -7.86 15.95 9.53
N LEU A 72 -6.74 16.09 8.80
CA LEU A 72 -5.40 16.19 9.38
C LEU A 72 -5.22 17.44 10.26
N LYS A 73 -5.86 18.55 9.92
CA LYS A 73 -5.68 19.85 10.59
C LYS A 73 -6.03 19.83 12.10
N ASN A 74 -6.94 18.95 12.51
CA ASN A 74 -7.50 18.98 13.87
C ASN A 74 -7.52 17.61 14.54
N LYS A 75 -6.94 16.58 13.94
CA LYS A 75 -7.02 15.21 14.44
C LYS A 75 -5.71 14.47 14.29
N ASN A 76 -5.44 13.58 15.24
CA ASN A 76 -4.50 12.51 15.03
C ASN A 76 -5.24 11.36 14.32
N ILE A 77 -4.71 10.88 13.22
CA ILE A 77 -5.33 9.84 12.40
C ILE A 77 -4.45 8.59 12.45
N LEU A 78 -5.02 7.48 12.82
CA LEU A 78 -4.37 6.17 12.76
C LEU A 78 -4.86 5.42 11.51
N ILE A 79 -3.92 5.04 10.65
CA ILE A 79 -4.20 4.22 9.47
C ILE A 79 -3.65 2.82 9.71
N SER A 80 -4.52 1.83 9.78
CA SER A 80 -4.16 0.41 9.79
C SER A 80 -4.56 -0.21 8.45
N ALA A 81 -3.56 -0.62 7.66
CA ALA A 81 -3.78 -1.10 6.31
C ALA A 81 -2.73 -2.13 5.88
N HIS A 82 -2.98 -2.79 4.75
CA HIS A 82 -1.99 -3.66 4.11
C HIS A 82 -0.75 -2.86 3.66
N GLY A 83 0.44 -3.48 3.73
CA GLY A 83 1.69 -2.82 3.41
C GLY A 83 1.71 -2.14 2.03
N ASN A 84 1.08 -2.72 1.00
CA ASN A 84 1.01 -2.08 -0.32
C ASN A 84 0.13 -0.82 -0.32
N SER A 85 -0.94 -0.77 0.48
CA SER A 85 -1.76 0.45 0.62
C SER A 85 -0.96 1.55 1.30
N ILE A 86 -0.18 1.22 2.34
CA ILE A 86 0.71 2.19 3.01
C ILE A 86 1.82 2.64 2.07
N ARG A 87 2.46 1.73 1.31
CA ARG A 87 3.46 2.09 0.29
C ARG A 87 2.88 3.03 -0.77
N ALA A 88 1.68 2.76 -1.26
CA ALA A 88 0.98 3.61 -2.21
C ALA A 88 0.74 5.03 -1.64
N LEU A 89 0.30 5.13 -0.39
CA LEU A 89 0.15 6.41 0.30
C LEU A 89 1.50 7.13 0.45
N CYS A 90 2.54 6.44 0.90
CA CYS A 90 3.90 7.01 1.02
C CYS A 90 4.43 7.51 -0.32
N LYS A 91 4.15 6.81 -1.44
CA LYS A 91 4.54 7.28 -2.77
C LYS A 91 3.99 8.68 -3.08
N SER A 92 2.74 8.94 -2.72
CA SER A 92 2.13 10.26 -2.90
C SER A 92 2.68 11.29 -1.92
N LEU A 93 2.68 10.97 -0.63
CA LEU A 93 3.08 11.90 0.43
C LEU A 93 4.53 12.37 0.30
N PHE A 94 5.42 11.48 -0.11
CA PHE A 94 6.86 11.77 -0.25
C PHE A 94 7.29 12.00 -1.71
N ASN A 95 6.35 12.04 -2.66
CA ASN A 95 6.62 12.20 -4.10
C ASN A 95 7.68 11.22 -4.64
N LEU A 96 7.58 9.95 -4.25
CA LEU A 96 8.57 8.94 -4.63
C LEU A 96 8.47 8.57 -6.10
N ASP A 97 9.60 8.40 -6.76
CA ASP A 97 9.67 7.83 -8.10
C ASP A 97 9.45 6.30 -8.08
N ASN A 98 9.45 5.66 -9.28
CA ASN A 98 9.20 4.22 -9.38
C ASN A 98 10.36 3.38 -8.83
N ASN A 99 11.60 3.89 -8.86
CA ASN A 99 12.75 3.19 -8.28
C ASN A 99 12.72 3.28 -6.74
N GLN A 100 12.36 4.44 -6.21
CA GLN A 100 12.26 4.65 -4.78
C GLN A 100 11.16 3.79 -4.17
N ILE A 101 9.94 3.79 -4.77
CA ILE A 101 8.83 2.96 -4.25
C ILE A 101 9.11 1.46 -4.34
N SER A 102 9.91 1.00 -5.32
CA SER A 102 10.31 -0.41 -5.43
C SER A 102 11.16 -0.87 -4.25
N LYS A 103 11.92 0.04 -3.64
CA LYS A 103 12.81 -0.20 -2.50
C LYS A 103 12.16 0.04 -1.15
N LEU A 104 11.04 0.79 -1.11
CA LEU A 104 10.37 1.09 0.15
C LEU A 104 9.76 -0.17 0.75
N GLU A 105 10.14 -0.47 1.98
CA GLU A 105 9.58 -1.52 2.82
C GLU A 105 8.82 -0.92 4.00
N ILE A 106 7.66 -1.50 4.31
CA ILE A 106 6.87 -1.13 5.49
C ILE A 106 6.92 -2.32 6.45
N PRO A 107 7.62 -2.20 7.58
CA PRO A 107 7.71 -3.29 8.55
C PRO A 107 6.37 -3.49 9.25
N THR A 108 5.91 -4.74 9.28
CA THR A 108 4.65 -5.09 9.96
C THR A 108 4.73 -4.78 11.46
N GLY A 109 3.72 -4.08 11.99
CA GLY A 109 3.63 -3.75 13.41
C GLY A 109 4.66 -2.73 13.91
N ASN A 110 5.26 -1.95 13.01
CA ASN A 110 6.09 -0.80 13.36
C ASN A 110 5.42 0.47 12.83
N PRO A 111 4.82 1.31 13.67
CA PRO A 111 4.12 2.50 13.20
C PRO A 111 5.07 3.51 12.56
N LEU A 112 4.67 4.03 11.40
CA LEU A 112 5.28 5.18 10.76
C LEU A 112 4.55 6.44 11.20
N LEU A 113 5.21 7.28 11.99
CA LEU A 113 4.68 8.56 12.45
C LEU A 113 5.01 9.65 11.44
N ILE A 114 4.00 10.31 10.90
CA ILE A 114 4.15 11.44 9.98
C ILE A 114 3.53 12.68 10.66
N LYS A 115 4.31 13.73 10.83
CA LYS A 115 3.86 15.01 11.40
C LYS A 115 3.66 16.01 10.27
N PHE A 116 2.53 16.71 10.31
CA PHE A 116 2.16 17.74 9.34
C PHE A 116 2.08 19.12 10.00
N ASP A 117 2.33 20.16 9.22
CA ASP A 117 2.03 21.54 9.61
C ASP A 117 0.55 21.89 9.33
N SER A 118 0.17 23.13 9.63
CA SER A 118 -1.20 23.66 9.40
C SER A 118 -1.63 23.68 7.92
N ASN A 119 -0.69 23.53 6.99
CA ASN A 119 -0.92 23.52 5.55
C ASN A 119 -0.84 22.10 4.95
N ASN A 120 -0.88 21.06 5.80
CA ASN A 120 -0.71 19.65 5.45
C ASN A 120 0.66 19.33 4.81
N LYS A 121 1.68 20.16 5.05
CA LYS A 121 3.05 19.87 4.64
C LYS A 121 3.73 18.99 5.68
N ILE A 122 4.45 17.97 5.22
CA ILE A 122 5.19 17.06 6.12
C ILE A 122 6.34 17.81 6.80
N LEU A 123 6.35 17.78 8.13
CA LEU A 123 7.41 18.32 8.98
C LEU A 123 8.43 17.26 9.37
N ASN A 124 7.97 16.07 9.66
CA ASN A 124 8.81 14.94 10.09
C ASN A 124 8.15 13.61 9.75
N CYS A 125 8.98 12.59 9.54
CA CYS A 125 8.56 11.22 9.33
C CYS A 125 9.56 10.28 10.00
N GLU A 126 9.08 9.42 10.89
CA GLU A 126 9.92 8.49 11.63
C GLU A 126 9.16 7.20 11.98
N TYR A 127 9.86 6.07 12.02
CA TYR A 127 9.33 4.85 12.62
C TYR A 127 9.47 4.90 14.14
N LEU A 128 8.44 4.48 14.88
CA LEU A 128 8.50 4.49 16.35
C LEU A 128 9.52 3.49 16.91
N ASP A 129 9.74 2.37 16.22
CA ASP A 129 10.82 1.43 16.52
C ASP A 129 11.96 1.61 15.50
N SER A 130 12.90 2.47 15.83
CA SER A 130 14.04 2.80 14.96
C SER A 130 14.99 1.61 14.74
N GLU A 131 15.12 0.69 15.71
CA GLU A 131 15.98 -0.47 15.57
C GLU A 131 15.48 -1.46 14.51
N ARG A 132 14.16 -1.62 14.43
CA ARG A 132 13.51 -2.45 13.40
C ARG A 132 13.45 -1.78 12.03
N ALA A 133 13.75 -0.52 11.94
CA ALA A 133 13.64 0.28 10.72
C ALA A 133 14.97 0.88 10.25
N LYS A 134 16.08 0.61 10.92
CA LYS A 134 17.39 1.24 10.66
C LYS A 134 17.89 1.07 9.21
N ASP A 135 17.50 -0.01 8.53
CA ASP A 135 17.87 -0.30 7.15
C ASP A 135 16.78 0.10 6.14
N LEU A 136 15.70 0.72 6.62
CA LEU A 136 14.58 1.13 5.77
C LEU A 136 14.72 2.58 5.33
N LEU A 137 14.31 2.85 4.08
CA LEU A 137 14.27 4.21 3.56
C LEU A 137 13.15 4.97 4.26
N VAL A 138 13.51 6.07 4.92
CA VAL A 138 12.59 7.08 5.46
C VAL A 138 12.81 8.36 4.66
N TYR A 139 11.75 8.96 4.15
CA TYR A 139 11.82 10.11 3.24
C TYR A 139 11.30 11.38 3.93
#